data_749d5a1e4b64be52f4315b897442f750
#
_entry.id   749d5a1e4b64be52f4315b897442f750
#
_cell.length_a   1.000
_cell.length_b   1.000
_cell.length_c   1.000
_cell.angle_alpha   90.00
_cell.angle_beta   90.00
_cell.angle_gamma   90.00
#
_symmetry.space_group_name_H-M   'P 1'
#
loop_
_entity.id
_entity.type
_entity.pdbx_description
1 polymer ?
#
loop_
_entity_poly.entity_id
_entity_poly.type
_entity_poly.pdbx_seq_one_letter_code
_entity_poly.pdbx_strand_id
1 'polypeptide(L)'
;MRTATVPPPRVPRLGRGWYLAAVLSAVLAVGMCLLGWRQADQADRIEAHPVRVEGVVTQLPTGGGTYSAVSYRVGGQSHTAAALPLADGTKLGDAVCLEHAADDPGAVRICGDTYPQPVGVGLARFSVPVAVVLFVICVLRIRRHRKAVAVRAGQGRLAVNLALATEALADGMPAITQGKRSRRKRRVGGRRGQH
;
A
#
# COMPACT_ATOMS: atom_id res chain seq x y z
N MET A 1 42.30 41.71 -0.76
CA MET A 1 41.10 41.25 -0.05
C MET A 1 40.72 39.86 -0.56
N ARG A 2 40.84 38.80 0.26
CA ARG A 2 40.48 37.43 -0.16
C ARG A 2 38.96 37.29 0.04
N THR A 3 38.21 37.18 -1.05
CA THR A 3 36.78 36.84 -1.01
C THR A 3 36.63 35.42 -0.50
N ALA A 4 36.10 35.27 0.71
CA ALA A 4 35.79 33.97 1.30
C ALA A 4 34.69 33.31 0.45
N THR A 5 35.04 32.29 -0.32
CA THR A 5 34.09 31.46 -1.09
C THR A 5 33.27 30.64 -0.10
N VAL A 6 32.03 31.04 0.14
CA VAL A 6 31.10 30.28 0.98
C VAL A 6 30.80 28.94 0.29
N PRO A 7 31.10 27.79 0.91
CA PRO A 7 30.86 26.51 0.28
C PRO A 7 29.34 26.34 0.04
N PRO A 8 28.95 25.79 -1.11
CA PRO A 8 27.53 25.60 -1.42
C PRO A 8 26.86 24.67 -0.38
N PRO A 9 25.65 24.99 0.06
CA PRO A 9 24.92 24.20 1.05
C PRO A 9 24.72 22.77 0.54
N ARG A 10 25.19 21.80 1.32
CA ARG A 10 25.04 20.36 1.00
C ARG A 10 23.56 20.00 0.98
N VAL A 11 23.08 19.52 -0.16
CA VAL A 11 21.71 18.97 -0.27
C VAL A 11 21.70 17.60 0.40
N PRO A 12 20.91 17.36 1.45
CA PRO A 12 20.76 16.03 1.99
C PRO A 12 20.22 15.12 0.89
N ARG A 13 20.95 14.06 0.55
CA ARG A 13 20.50 13.06 -0.41
C ARG A 13 19.31 12.33 0.20
N LEU A 14 18.20 12.30 -0.51
CA LEU A 14 17.05 11.46 -0.10
C LEU A 14 17.51 10.00 -0.13
N GLY A 15 17.62 9.37 1.04
CA GLY A 15 18.07 7.99 1.13
C GLY A 15 17.11 7.04 0.35
N ARG A 16 17.64 5.99 -0.23
CA ARG A 16 16.84 4.93 -0.90
C ARG A 16 15.75 4.37 -0.01
N GLY A 17 15.91 4.46 1.31
CA GLY A 17 14.93 4.01 2.30
C GLY A 17 13.53 4.61 2.16
N TRP A 18 13.41 5.87 1.70
CA TRP A 18 12.08 6.49 1.49
C TRP A 18 11.28 5.87 0.35
N TYR A 19 11.95 5.41 -0.70
CA TYR A 19 11.29 4.70 -1.80
C TYR A 19 10.87 3.30 -1.36
N LEU A 20 11.72 2.60 -0.61
CA LEU A 20 11.38 1.30 -0.04
C LEU A 20 10.22 1.41 0.95
N ALA A 21 10.23 2.40 1.84
CA ALA A 21 9.11 2.63 2.76
C ALA A 21 7.79 2.92 2.02
N ALA A 22 7.82 3.71 0.94
CA ALA A 22 6.63 3.96 0.13
C ALA A 22 6.11 2.70 -0.56
N VAL A 23 6.99 1.86 -1.11
CA VAL A 23 6.61 0.59 -1.74
C VAL A 23 6.04 -0.38 -0.71
N LEU A 24 6.72 -0.56 0.42
CA LEU A 24 6.26 -1.45 1.49
C LEU A 24 4.90 -1.03 2.05
N SER A 25 4.69 0.27 2.30
CA SER A 25 3.40 0.75 2.79
C SER A 25 2.28 0.57 1.75
N ALA A 26 2.56 0.74 0.46
CA ALA A 26 1.60 0.48 -0.61
C ALA A 26 1.24 -1.01 -0.70
N VAL A 27 2.23 -1.90 -0.67
CA VAL A 27 2.01 -3.36 -0.70
C VAL A 27 1.21 -3.81 0.52
N LEU A 28 1.55 -3.30 1.70
CA LEU A 28 0.80 -3.59 2.93
C LEU A 28 -0.65 -3.13 2.82
N ALA A 29 -0.89 -1.89 2.37
CA ALA A 29 -2.24 -1.35 2.21
C ALA A 29 -3.07 -2.19 1.25
N VAL A 30 -2.52 -2.54 0.07
CA VAL A 30 -3.21 -3.37 -0.93
C VAL A 30 -3.47 -4.78 -0.37
N GLY A 31 -2.48 -5.41 0.26
CA GLY A 31 -2.64 -6.74 0.87
C GLY A 31 -3.75 -6.77 1.91
N MET A 32 -3.78 -5.79 2.82
CA MET A 32 -4.81 -5.69 3.85
C MET A 32 -6.20 -5.37 3.28
N CYS A 33 -6.29 -4.55 2.22
CA CYS A 33 -7.55 -4.31 1.51
C CYS A 33 -8.08 -5.59 0.86
N LEU A 34 -7.23 -6.38 0.21
CA LEU A 34 -7.63 -7.63 -0.42
C LEU A 34 -8.09 -8.67 0.62
N LEU A 35 -7.39 -8.77 1.76
CA LEU A 35 -7.81 -9.65 2.85
C LEU A 35 -9.16 -9.20 3.44
N GLY A 36 -9.34 -7.92 3.69
CA GLY A 36 -10.60 -7.37 4.18
C GLY A 36 -11.75 -7.61 3.22
N TRP A 37 -11.51 -7.44 1.91
CA TRP A 37 -12.54 -7.71 0.89
C TRP A 37 -12.93 -9.18 0.84
N ARG A 38 -11.96 -10.11 0.87
CA ARG A 38 -12.26 -11.55 0.92
C ARG A 38 -13.10 -11.92 2.13
N GLN A 39 -12.81 -11.35 3.30
CA GLN A 39 -13.58 -11.60 4.51
C GLN A 39 -15.03 -11.07 4.40
N ALA A 40 -15.22 -9.89 3.78
CA ALA A 40 -16.53 -9.33 3.53
C ALA A 40 -17.32 -10.18 2.53
N ASP A 41 -16.71 -10.57 1.41
CA ASP A 41 -17.35 -11.45 0.40
C ASP A 41 -17.76 -12.81 0.99
N GLN A 42 -16.93 -13.40 1.85
CA GLN A 42 -17.29 -14.63 2.56
C GLN A 42 -18.45 -14.41 3.54
N ALA A 43 -18.46 -13.29 4.27
CA ALA A 43 -19.55 -12.97 5.19
C ALA A 43 -20.88 -12.80 4.43
N ASP A 44 -20.86 -12.07 3.30
CA ASP A 44 -22.04 -11.85 2.46
C ASP A 44 -22.60 -13.17 1.90
N ARG A 45 -21.73 -14.11 1.47
CA ARG A 45 -22.14 -15.44 0.99
C ARG A 45 -22.78 -16.26 2.10
N ILE A 46 -22.22 -16.27 3.31
CA ILE A 46 -22.81 -16.97 4.44
C ILE A 46 -24.16 -16.35 4.80
N GLU A 47 -24.29 -15.01 4.77
CA GLU A 47 -25.53 -14.31 5.12
C GLU A 47 -26.64 -14.58 4.10
N ALA A 48 -26.29 -14.70 2.82
CA ALA A 48 -27.28 -15.00 1.76
C ALA A 48 -27.96 -16.37 1.94
N HIS A 49 -27.20 -17.40 2.30
CA HIS A 49 -27.69 -18.77 2.44
C HIS A 49 -27.00 -19.50 3.60
N PRO A 50 -27.27 -19.14 4.87
CA PRO A 50 -26.62 -19.74 6.02
C PRO A 50 -27.08 -21.17 6.26
N VAL A 51 -26.13 -22.09 6.28
CA VAL A 51 -26.34 -23.47 6.69
C VAL A 51 -25.67 -23.69 8.04
N ARG A 52 -26.44 -24.10 9.03
CA ARG A 52 -25.92 -24.38 10.37
C ARG A 52 -25.44 -25.82 10.47
N VAL A 53 -24.26 -25.96 11.10
CA VAL A 53 -23.64 -27.24 11.35
C VAL A 53 -23.02 -27.24 12.75
N GLU A 54 -23.00 -28.38 13.39
CA GLU A 54 -22.30 -28.57 14.65
C GLU A 54 -20.87 -29.00 14.41
N GLY A 55 -19.94 -28.28 14.99
CA GLY A 55 -18.51 -28.60 14.95
C GLY A 55 -17.99 -29.00 16.32
N VAL A 56 -16.91 -29.75 16.34
CA VAL A 56 -16.23 -30.18 17.57
C VAL A 56 -14.84 -29.54 17.63
N VAL A 57 -14.50 -28.94 18.75
CA VAL A 57 -13.20 -28.30 18.97
C VAL A 57 -12.11 -29.36 18.99
N THR A 58 -11.19 -29.30 18.03
CA THR A 58 -10.07 -30.22 17.89
C THR A 58 -8.74 -29.64 18.36
N GLN A 59 -8.62 -28.33 18.40
CA GLN A 59 -7.42 -27.67 18.86
C GLN A 59 -7.76 -26.36 19.58
N LEU A 60 -7.14 -26.16 20.73
CA LEU A 60 -7.20 -24.92 21.48
C LEU A 60 -5.97 -24.06 21.20
N PRO A 61 -6.05 -22.73 21.40
CA PRO A 61 -4.92 -21.85 21.22
C PRO A 61 -3.79 -22.19 22.18
N THR A 62 -2.57 -22.26 21.65
CA THR A 62 -1.37 -22.49 22.45
C THR A 62 -0.53 -21.21 22.52
N GLY A 63 0.08 -20.94 23.67
CA GLY A 63 1.06 -19.86 23.79
C GLY A 63 0.51 -18.43 23.66
N GLY A 64 -0.71 -18.18 24.12
CA GLY A 64 -1.35 -16.84 24.05
C GLY A 64 -1.99 -16.50 22.70
N GLY A 65 -2.10 -17.48 21.80
CA GLY A 65 -2.90 -17.35 20.59
C GLY A 65 -4.40 -17.26 20.91
N THR A 66 -5.19 -16.68 20.02
CA THR A 66 -6.66 -16.54 20.16
C THR A 66 -7.43 -17.47 19.23
N TYR A 67 -6.74 -18.27 18.43
CA TYR A 67 -7.36 -19.05 17.37
C TYR A 67 -7.36 -20.55 17.69
N SER A 68 -8.49 -21.18 17.43
CA SER A 68 -8.75 -22.59 17.64
C SER A 68 -9.06 -23.28 16.31
N ALA A 69 -8.98 -24.60 16.28
CA ALA A 69 -9.45 -25.39 15.15
C ALA A 69 -10.69 -26.19 15.56
N VAL A 70 -11.69 -26.20 14.67
CA VAL A 70 -12.97 -26.91 14.86
C VAL A 70 -13.18 -27.83 13.67
N SER A 71 -13.44 -29.11 13.93
CA SER A 71 -13.82 -30.09 12.92
C SER A 71 -15.34 -30.20 12.80
N TYR A 72 -15.85 -30.21 11.58
CA TYR A 72 -17.30 -30.34 11.30
C TYR A 72 -17.51 -31.18 10.04
N ARG A 73 -18.74 -31.67 9.82
CA ARG A 73 -19.09 -32.49 8.67
C ARG A 73 -20.16 -31.85 7.81
N VAL A 74 -19.91 -31.80 6.50
CA VAL A 74 -20.89 -31.34 5.51
C VAL A 74 -20.95 -32.37 4.38
N GLY A 75 -22.14 -32.84 4.06
CA GLY A 75 -22.31 -33.81 2.97
C GLY A 75 -21.55 -35.13 3.14
N GLY A 76 -21.28 -35.53 4.39
CA GLY A 76 -20.50 -36.74 4.70
C GLY A 76 -18.97 -36.54 4.68
N GLN A 77 -18.48 -35.38 4.26
CA GLN A 77 -17.06 -35.02 4.28
C GLN A 77 -16.69 -34.28 5.56
N SER A 78 -15.49 -34.59 6.10
CA SER A 78 -14.96 -33.89 7.26
C SER A 78 -14.16 -32.69 6.82
N HIS A 79 -14.47 -31.53 7.37
CA HIS A 79 -13.79 -30.27 7.17
C HIS A 79 -13.20 -29.79 8.49
N THR A 80 -12.15 -28.97 8.40
CA THR A 80 -11.54 -28.35 9.58
C THR A 80 -11.47 -26.84 9.34
N ALA A 81 -12.15 -26.09 10.16
CA ALA A 81 -12.02 -24.64 10.20
C ALA A 81 -10.92 -24.27 11.20
N ALA A 82 -9.89 -23.60 10.72
CA ALA A 82 -8.83 -23.04 11.55
C ALA A 82 -9.07 -21.55 11.80
N ALA A 83 -8.43 -21.04 12.83
CA ALA A 83 -8.45 -19.60 13.15
C ALA A 83 -9.84 -19.05 13.55
N LEU A 84 -10.64 -19.87 14.24
CA LEU A 84 -11.92 -19.42 14.82
C LEU A 84 -11.68 -18.85 16.23
N PRO A 85 -12.22 -17.66 16.54
CA PRO A 85 -12.18 -17.09 17.88
C PRO A 85 -13.28 -17.75 18.74
N LEU A 86 -12.91 -18.74 19.55
CA LEU A 86 -13.85 -19.36 20.48
C LEU A 86 -14.01 -18.52 21.75
N ALA A 87 -15.13 -18.69 22.43
CA ALA A 87 -15.38 -18.06 23.72
C ALA A 87 -14.40 -18.58 24.79
N ASP A 88 -14.08 -17.71 25.76
CA ASP A 88 -13.24 -18.07 26.89
C ASP A 88 -13.86 -19.23 27.68
N GLY A 89 -13.01 -20.21 28.02
CA GLY A 89 -13.40 -21.40 28.77
C GLY A 89 -13.87 -22.57 27.90
N THR A 90 -13.88 -22.45 26.56
CA THR A 90 -14.14 -23.58 25.64
C THR A 90 -13.06 -24.64 25.78
N LYS A 91 -13.45 -25.90 25.81
CA LYS A 91 -12.56 -27.06 26.00
C LYS A 91 -12.43 -27.88 24.72
N LEU A 92 -11.38 -28.71 24.66
CA LEU A 92 -11.28 -29.71 23.60
C LEU A 92 -12.45 -30.68 23.67
N GLY A 93 -13.09 -30.95 22.54
CA GLY A 93 -14.24 -31.81 22.42
C GLY A 93 -15.57 -31.11 22.61
N ASP A 94 -15.61 -29.83 22.97
CA ASP A 94 -16.83 -29.06 23.08
C ASP A 94 -17.51 -28.90 21.71
N ALA A 95 -18.85 -28.96 21.71
CA ALA A 95 -19.64 -28.70 20.53
C ALA A 95 -19.82 -27.19 20.32
N VAL A 96 -19.61 -26.72 19.10
CA VAL A 96 -19.73 -25.32 18.72
C VAL A 96 -20.65 -25.19 17.49
N CYS A 97 -21.58 -24.25 17.55
CA CYS A 97 -22.40 -23.92 16.39
C CYS A 97 -21.60 -23.15 15.36
N LEU A 98 -21.61 -23.66 14.12
CA LEU A 98 -20.98 -23.03 12.96
C LEU A 98 -22.02 -22.71 11.90
N GLU A 99 -21.80 -21.64 11.15
CA GLU A 99 -22.56 -21.28 9.95
C GLU A 99 -21.61 -21.26 8.76
N HIS A 100 -21.98 -21.92 7.67
CA HIS A 100 -21.22 -21.88 6.42
C HIS A 100 -22.11 -21.48 5.25
N ALA A 101 -21.51 -21.03 4.16
CA ALA A 101 -22.24 -20.80 2.91
C ALA A 101 -22.64 -22.13 2.27
N ALA A 102 -23.84 -22.21 1.69
CA ALA A 102 -24.35 -23.44 1.09
C ALA A 102 -23.50 -23.93 -0.10
N ASP A 103 -22.88 -22.99 -0.83
CA ASP A 103 -22.03 -23.20 -2.00
C ASP A 103 -20.55 -23.38 -1.67
N ASP A 104 -20.12 -22.94 -0.47
CA ASP A 104 -18.70 -23.00 -0.05
C ASP A 104 -18.60 -23.47 1.42
N PRO A 105 -18.48 -24.79 1.64
CA PRO A 105 -18.29 -25.34 2.98
C PRO A 105 -17.02 -24.83 3.69
N GLY A 106 -16.03 -24.28 2.96
CA GLY A 106 -14.82 -23.75 3.53
C GLY A 106 -14.97 -22.36 4.14
N ALA A 107 -15.99 -21.62 3.73
CA ALA A 107 -16.33 -20.31 4.29
C ALA A 107 -17.21 -20.49 5.54
N VAL A 108 -16.60 -20.49 6.73
CA VAL A 108 -17.25 -20.80 8.00
C VAL A 108 -17.09 -19.68 9.00
N ARG A 109 -18.14 -19.40 9.77
CA ARG A 109 -18.14 -18.52 10.93
C ARG A 109 -18.81 -19.17 12.14
N ILE A 110 -18.56 -18.66 13.32
CA ILE A 110 -19.31 -19.04 14.54
C ILE A 110 -20.72 -18.45 14.45
N CYS A 111 -21.73 -19.19 14.89
CA CYS A 111 -23.12 -18.70 14.90
C CYS A 111 -23.23 -17.40 15.69
N GLY A 112 -23.80 -16.36 15.04
CA GLY A 112 -23.95 -15.04 15.64
C GLY A 112 -22.80 -14.07 15.37
N ASP A 113 -21.66 -14.53 14.83
CA ASP A 113 -20.61 -13.64 14.39
C ASP A 113 -20.92 -13.04 13.02
N THR A 114 -20.50 -11.80 12.81
CA THR A 114 -20.67 -11.13 11.50
C THR A 114 -19.65 -11.61 10.48
N TYR A 115 -18.42 -11.87 10.90
CA TYR A 115 -17.32 -12.22 10.02
C TYR A 115 -16.68 -13.56 10.40
N PRO A 116 -16.16 -14.34 9.43
CA PRO A 116 -15.44 -15.57 9.69
C PRO A 116 -14.24 -15.36 10.65
N GLN A 117 -13.53 -14.24 10.49
CA GLN A 117 -12.39 -13.88 11.33
C GLN A 117 -12.49 -12.40 11.78
N PRO A 118 -13.26 -12.10 12.83
CA PRO A 118 -13.52 -10.71 13.24
C PRO A 118 -12.25 -9.94 13.62
N VAL A 119 -11.23 -10.61 14.16
CA VAL A 119 -9.94 -9.98 14.50
C VAL A 119 -9.20 -9.52 13.24
N GLY A 120 -9.25 -10.29 12.15
CA GLY A 120 -8.64 -9.92 10.87
C GLY A 120 -9.27 -8.66 10.28
N VAL A 121 -10.59 -8.56 10.34
CA VAL A 121 -11.33 -7.37 9.86
C VAL A 121 -11.02 -6.15 10.73
N GLY A 122 -11.00 -6.31 12.06
CA GLY A 122 -10.62 -5.25 12.98
C GLY A 122 -9.21 -4.72 12.70
N LEU A 123 -8.24 -5.62 12.53
CA LEU A 123 -6.86 -5.24 12.21
C LEU A 123 -6.77 -4.52 10.86
N ALA A 124 -7.48 -4.99 9.82
CA ALA A 124 -7.52 -4.35 8.52
C ALA A 124 -8.08 -2.92 8.62
N ARG A 125 -9.16 -2.74 9.37
CA ARG A 125 -9.82 -1.44 9.55
C ARG A 125 -8.88 -0.37 10.15
N PHE A 126 -7.96 -0.75 11.02
CA PHE A 126 -6.98 0.18 11.60
C PHE A 126 -5.69 0.28 10.76
N SER A 127 -5.19 -0.82 10.22
CA SER A 127 -3.91 -0.83 9.51
C SER A 127 -3.98 -0.16 8.13
N VAL A 128 -5.10 -0.26 7.41
CA VAL A 128 -5.27 0.37 6.10
C VAL A 128 -5.13 1.89 6.17
N PRO A 129 -5.86 2.64 7.02
CA PRO A 129 -5.70 4.09 7.09
C PRO A 129 -4.29 4.50 7.52
N VAL A 130 -3.67 3.78 8.45
CA VAL A 130 -2.28 4.04 8.86
C VAL A 130 -1.31 3.85 7.70
N ALA A 131 -1.43 2.77 6.94
CA ALA A 131 -0.58 2.51 5.78
C ALA A 131 -0.77 3.56 4.68
N VAL A 132 -2.01 4.01 4.43
CA VAL A 132 -2.31 5.08 3.48
C VAL A 132 -1.69 6.40 3.92
N VAL A 133 -1.82 6.78 5.19
CA VAL A 133 -1.21 8.01 5.72
C VAL A 133 0.31 7.97 5.57
N LEU A 134 0.96 6.86 5.94
CA LEU A 134 2.40 6.69 5.78
C LEU A 134 2.82 6.79 4.31
N PHE A 135 2.09 6.16 3.40
CA PHE A 135 2.33 6.25 1.97
C PHE A 135 2.25 7.69 1.47
N VAL A 136 1.19 8.43 1.85
CA VAL A 136 1.02 9.83 1.47
C VAL A 136 2.17 10.69 1.98
N ILE A 137 2.60 10.51 3.24
CA ILE A 137 3.75 11.23 3.81
C ILE A 137 5.01 10.94 3.00
N CYS A 138 5.28 9.68 2.68
CA CYS A 138 6.45 9.28 1.88
C CYS A 138 6.42 9.94 0.49
N VAL A 139 5.28 9.89 -0.20
CA VAL A 139 5.12 10.50 -1.54
C VAL A 139 5.29 12.01 -1.50
N LEU A 140 4.68 12.69 -0.52
CA LEU A 140 4.81 14.14 -0.37
C LEU A 140 6.27 14.54 -0.10
N ARG A 141 6.99 13.79 0.73
CA ARG A 141 8.40 14.04 1.02
C ARG A 141 9.28 13.82 -0.21
N ILE A 142 9.04 12.76 -0.97
CA ILE A 142 9.73 12.51 -2.24
C ILE A 142 9.46 13.63 -3.25
N ARG A 143 8.20 14.05 -3.40
CA ARG A 143 7.82 15.15 -4.31
C ARG A 143 8.46 16.48 -3.92
N ARG A 144 8.46 16.84 -2.64
CA ARG A 144 9.12 18.06 -2.13
C ARG A 144 10.61 18.04 -2.41
N HIS A 145 11.27 16.90 -2.18
CA HIS A 145 12.69 16.77 -2.45
C HIS A 145 12.99 16.91 -3.95
N ARG A 146 12.22 16.25 -4.83
CA ARG A 146 12.39 16.38 -6.29
C ARG A 146 12.22 17.83 -6.78
N LYS A 147 11.22 18.55 -6.25
CA LYS A 147 11.01 19.96 -6.58
C LYS A 147 12.21 20.82 -6.13
N ALA A 148 12.70 20.61 -4.91
CA ALA A 148 13.87 21.35 -4.40
C ALA A 148 15.14 21.11 -5.24
N VAL A 149 15.37 19.88 -5.70
CA VAL A 149 16.49 19.55 -6.59
C VAL A 149 16.31 20.20 -7.96
N ALA A 150 15.10 20.17 -8.53
CA ALA A 150 14.82 20.77 -9.83
C ALA A 150 15.01 22.30 -9.83
N VAL A 151 14.56 23.00 -8.78
CA VAL A 151 14.75 24.45 -8.63
C VAL A 151 16.23 24.79 -8.56
N ARG A 152 17.03 24.04 -7.79
CA ARG A 152 18.50 24.27 -7.69
C ARG A 152 19.22 24.00 -8.99
N ALA A 153 18.85 22.95 -9.72
CA ALA A 153 19.41 22.67 -11.05
C ALA A 153 19.13 23.80 -12.04
N GLY A 154 17.95 24.42 -11.95
CA GLY A 154 17.59 25.61 -12.74
C GLY A 154 18.45 26.83 -12.38
N GLN A 155 18.64 27.09 -11.09
CA GLN A 155 19.47 28.20 -10.61
C GLN A 155 20.95 28.02 -10.98
N GLY A 156 21.49 26.79 -10.91
CA GLY A 156 22.87 26.52 -11.33
C GLY A 156 23.09 26.80 -12.82
N ARG A 157 22.13 26.45 -13.69
CA ARG A 157 22.20 26.75 -15.13
C ARG A 157 22.15 28.25 -15.40
N LEU A 158 21.33 29.00 -14.68
CA LEU A 158 21.27 30.46 -14.81
C LEU A 158 22.59 31.13 -14.38
N ALA A 159 23.17 30.69 -13.26
CA ALA A 159 24.45 31.21 -12.77
C ALA A 159 25.60 30.94 -13.75
N VAL A 160 25.66 29.73 -14.34
CA VAL A 160 26.68 29.41 -15.37
C VAL A 160 26.49 30.26 -16.62
N ASN A 161 25.26 30.43 -17.10
CA ASN A 161 24.97 31.25 -18.27
C ASN A 161 25.30 32.72 -18.02
N LEU A 162 25.06 33.24 -16.82
CA LEU A 162 25.41 34.60 -16.44
C LEU A 162 26.91 34.79 -16.38
N ALA A 163 27.65 33.83 -15.81
CA ALA A 163 29.13 33.86 -15.76
C ALA A 163 29.75 33.86 -17.17
N LEU A 164 29.26 33.00 -18.07
CA LEU A 164 29.68 32.97 -19.46
C LEU A 164 29.36 34.28 -20.21
N ALA A 165 28.24 34.90 -19.93
CA ALA A 165 27.86 36.18 -20.51
C ALA A 165 28.75 37.32 -20.00
N THR A 166 29.15 37.32 -18.73
CA THR A 166 30.07 38.31 -18.16
C THR A 166 31.50 38.15 -18.71
N GLU A 167 31.97 36.91 -18.88
CA GLU A 167 33.28 36.66 -19.53
C GLU A 167 33.29 37.12 -21.00
N ALA A 168 32.23 36.82 -21.76
CA ALA A 168 32.10 37.24 -23.15
C ALA A 168 32.07 38.77 -23.30
N LEU A 169 31.51 39.49 -22.34
CA LEU A 169 31.53 40.95 -22.29
C LEU A 169 32.90 41.51 -21.90
N ALA A 170 33.63 40.83 -21.01
CA ALA A 170 34.96 41.22 -20.60
C ALA A 170 35.99 41.03 -21.72
N ASP A 171 35.84 40.01 -22.57
CA ASP A 171 36.71 39.71 -23.70
C ASP A 171 36.41 40.55 -24.97
N GLY A 172 35.48 41.50 -24.89
CA GLY A 172 35.14 42.42 -25.99
C GLY A 172 34.54 41.74 -27.23
N MET A 173 34.05 40.52 -27.12
CA MET A 173 33.36 39.86 -28.23
C MET A 173 31.98 40.49 -28.47
N PRO A 174 31.60 40.80 -29.74
CA PRO A 174 30.27 41.31 -30.04
C PRO A 174 29.21 40.25 -29.64
N ALA A 175 28.20 40.68 -28.90
CA ALA A 175 27.13 39.81 -28.41
C ALA A 175 26.54 39.00 -29.56
N ILE A 176 26.81 37.70 -29.57
CA ILE A 176 26.20 36.79 -30.52
C ILE A 176 24.69 36.73 -30.16
N THR A 177 23.87 37.42 -30.97
CA THR A 177 22.40 37.36 -30.87
C THR A 177 21.98 35.91 -30.87
N GLN A 178 21.49 35.44 -29.72
CA GLN A 178 20.94 34.09 -29.56
C GLN A 178 19.85 33.84 -30.58
N GLY A 179 20.18 33.05 -31.59
CA GLY A 179 19.27 32.62 -32.63
C GLY A 179 18.03 31.97 -31.99
N LYS A 180 16.89 32.55 -32.29
CA LYS A 180 15.54 32.07 -31.98
C LYS A 180 15.45 30.56 -32.24
N ARG A 181 15.65 29.71 -31.22
CA ARG A 181 15.37 28.29 -31.33
C ARG A 181 13.86 28.10 -31.56
N SER A 182 13.51 27.93 -32.84
CA SER A 182 12.20 27.53 -33.34
C SER A 182 11.69 26.33 -32.52
N ARG A 183 10.62 26.56 -31.75
CA ARG A 183 9.82 25.55 -31.10
C ARG A 183 9.19 24.65 -32.17
N ARG A 184 9.88 23.58 -32.54
CA ARG A 184 9.35 22.51 -33.38
C ARG A 184 8.22 21.81 -32.61
N LYS A 185 6.96 22.27 -32.85
CA LYS A 185 5.74 21.59 -32.41
C LYS A 185 5.79 20.15 -32.95
N ARG A 186 6.09 19.16 -32.11
CA ARG A 186 5.82 17.76 -32.41
C ARG A 186 4.31 17.58 -32.46
N ARG A 187 3.75 17.58 -33.66
CA ARG A 187 2.42 17.04 -33.95
C ARG A 187 2.48 15.54 -33.66
N VAL A 188 1.90 15.13 -32.56
CA VAL A 188 1.55 13.72 -32.31
C VAL A 188 0.37 13.42 -33.22
N GLY A 189 0.66 12.73 -34.31
CA GLY A 189 -0.35 12.23 -35.25
C GLY A 189 -1.18 11.15 -34.58
N GLY A 190 -2.46 11.45 -34.36
CA GLY A 190 -3.46 10.46 -34.03
C GLY A 190 -3.59 9.42 -35.14
N ARG A 191 -3.31 8.16 -34.82
CA ARG A 191 -3.62 7.00 -35.67
C ARG A 191 -4.87 6.33 -35.10
N ARG A 192 -6.03 6.69 -35.65
CA ARG A 192 -7.23 5.87 -35.59
C ARG A 192 -6.94 4.58 -36.35
N GLY A 193 -7.06 3.43 -35.74
CA GLY A 193 -7.16 2.13 -36.34
C GLY A 193 -8.50 1.52 -35.99
N GLN A 194 -9.35 1.43 -37.00
CA GLN A 194 -10.53 0.58 -37.06
C GLN A 194 -10.05 -0.89 -37.12
N HIS A 195 -10.63 -1.73 -36.30
CA HIS A 195 -11.23 -3.03 -36.65
C HIS A 195 -11.91 -3.58 -35.40
#